data_78fcc902f223505688f7977e36bbd2a9
#
_entry.id   78fcc902f223505688f7977e36bbd2a9
#
_cell.length_a   1.000
_cell.length_b   1.000
_cell.length_c   1.000
_cell.angle_alpha   90.00
_cell.angle_beta   90.00
_cell.angle_gamma   90.00
#
_symmetry.space_group_name_H-M   'P 1'
#
loop_
_entity.id
_entity.type
_entity.pdbx_description
1 polymer ?
#
loop_
_entity_poly.entity_id
_entity_poly.type
_entity_poly.pdbx_seq_one_letter_code
_entity_poly.pdbx_strand_id
1 'polypeptide(L)'
;FTIDSDGNITAVKTQSEGNNLEHNTDYAHQNSLVQVDSDTYALAYTGADNDGFISTFTIDSDGVITPIRIQDHTNHASASANLEHDTNQGKYNSLLQVDSDTYALAYTGQLADGYISTFTISSDGTSIVKVNSLEHDTDVGNYNSLVHVDSDTYALAYTSGNKDGYISTFTISSDEIEKKQ
;
A
#
# COMPACT_ATOMS: atom_id res chain seq x y z
N PHE A 1 -16.83 10.47 -4.19
CA PHE A 1 -16.94 11.74 -4.92
C PHE A 1 -16.71 11.49 -6.42
N THR A 2 -17.26 12.38 -7.25
CA THR A 2 -16.93 12.45 -8.68
C THR A 2 -16.13 13.71 -8.97
N ILE A 3 -15.26 13.63 -9.96
CA ILE A 3 -14.55 14.79 -10.52
C ILE A 3 -14.94 14.87 -11.99
N ASP A 4 -15.54 15.99 -12.41
CA ASP A 4 -15.89 16.22 -13.82
C ASP A 4 -14.68 16.70 -14.64
N SER A 5 -14.86 16.87 -15.96
CA SER A 5 -13.80 17.32 -16.87
C SER A 5 -13.28 18.73 -16.55
N ASP A 6 -14.04 19.53 -15.83
CA ASP A 6 -13.69 20.89 -15.44
C ASP A 6 -13.03 20.93 -14.06
N GLY A 7 -12.84 19.75 -13.42
CA GLY A 7 -12.22 19.60 -12.11
C GLY A 7 -13.16 19.87 -10.93
N ASN A 8 -14.46 19.97 -11.13
CA ASN A 8 -15.40 20.14 -10.04
C ASN A 8 -15.56 18.82 -9.28
N ILE A 9 -15.51 18.91 -7.95
CA ILE A 9 -15.63 17.76 -7.06
C ILE A 9 -17.04 17.75 -6.46
N THR A 10 -17.76 16.65 -6.65
CA THR A 10 -19.08 16.44 -6.06
C THR A 10 -19.04 15.24 -5.14
N ALA A 11 -19.49 15.43 -3.88
CA ALA A 11 -19.65 14.33 -2.94
C ALA A 11 -20.78 13.42 -3.42
N VAL A 12 -20.48 12.13 -3.61
CA VAL A 12 -21.46 11.19 -4.16
C VAL A 12 -22.45 10.74 -3.11
N LYS A 13 -21.98 10.42 -1.89
CA LYS A 13 -22.85 9.95 -0.79
C LYS A 13 -22.23 10.18 0.59
N THR A 14 -23.03 9.99 1.63
CA THR A 14 -22.62 10.10 3.04
C THR A 14 -22.28 8.73 3.63
N GLN A 15 -21.61 8.70 4.79
CA GLN A 15 -21.22 7.48 5.50
C GLN A 15 -22.38 6.48 5.73
N SER A 16 -23.61 6.97 5.90
CA SER A 16 -24.79 6.14 6.09
C SER A 16 -25.28 5.40 4.84
N GLU A 17 -24.72 5.70 3.66
CA GLU A 17 -25.18 5.19 2.36
C GLU A 17 -24.24 4.14 1.74
N GLY A 18 -23.26 3.62 2.53
CA GLY A 18 -22.36 2.53 2.08
C GLY A 18 -21.16 2.97 1.24
N ASN A 19 -20.98 4.27 1.01
CA ASN A 19 -19.87 4.81 0.22
C ASN A 19 -18.74 5.36 1.10
N ASN A 20 -18.78 5.04 2.38
CA ASN A 20 -17.73 5.34 3.33
C ASN A 20 -17.56 4.09 4.21
N LEU A 21 -16.40 3.47 4.12
CA LEU A 21 -16.04 2.29 4.88
C LEU A 21 -15.02 2.65 5.96
N GLU A 22 -15.33 2.36 7.21
CA GLU A 22 -14.35 2.33 8.28
C GLU A 22 -13.57 1.01 8.14
N HIS A 23 -12.38 1.07 7.49
CA HIS A 23 -11.59 -0.12 7.19
C HIS A 23 -10.83 -0.67 8.40
N ASN A 24 -10.64 0.16 9.43
CA ASN A 24 -10.04 -0.23 10.71
C ASN A 24 -10.63 0.61 11.83
N THR A 25 -11.08 -0.04 12.93
CA THR A 25 -11.76 0.60 14.07
C THR A 25 -10.81 1.08 15.15
N ASP A 26 -9.54 0.66 15.12
CA ASP A 26 -8.55 0.99 16.16
C ASP A 26 -7.60 2.10 15.73
N TYR A 27 -6.81 1.84 14.70
CA TYR A 27 -5.74 2.73 14.29
C TYR A 27 -5.49 2.56 12.78
N ALA A 28 -5.55 3.64 12.02
CA ALA A 28 -5.28 3.62 10.59
C ALA A 28 -4.64 4.93 10.15
N HIS A 29 -3.35 4.90 9.87
CA HIS A 29 -2.58 6.06 9.45
C HIS A 29 -1.76 5.78 8.19
N GLN A 30 -1.29 6.87 7.56
CA GLN A 30 -0.32 6.80 6.47
C GLN A 30 -0.77 5.88 5.34
N ASN A 31 -2.02 6.08 4.93
CA ASN A 31 -2.72 5.29 3.94
C ASN A 31 -2.15 5.51 2.53
N SER A 32 -1.96 4.43 1.78
CA SER A 32 -1.60 4.44 0.36
C SER A 32 -2.48 3.48 -0.40
N LEU A 33 -3.31 4.01 -1.31
CA LEU A 33 -4.32 3.27 -2.07
C LEU A 33 -3.88 3.14 -3.52
N VAL A 34 -4.02 1.93 -4.09
CA VAL A 34 -3.76 1.63 -5.50
C VAL A 34 -4.89 0.82 -6.09
N GLN A 35 -5.17 1.00 -7.39
CA GLN A 35 -6.09 0.15 -8.13
C GLN A 35 -5.39 -1.16 -8.52
N VAL A 36 -6.08 -2.29 -8.35
CA VAL A 36 -5.62 -3.65 -8.69
C VAL A 36 -6.24 -4.12 -10.00
N ASP A 37 -7.55 -3.97 -10.12
CA ASP A 37 -8.31 -4.28 -11.34
C ASP A 37 -9.45 -3.26 -11.49
N SER A 38 -10.36 -3.48 -12.43
CA SER A 38 -11.45 -2.55 -12.79
C SER A 38 -12.22 -1.99 -11.59
N ASP A 39 -12.45 -2.80 -10.57
CA ASP A 39 -13.19 -2.47 -9.35
C ASP A 39 -12.49 -2.90 -8.06
N THR A 40 -11.31 -3.52 -8.16
CA THR A 40 -10.52 -4.02 -7.03
C THR A 40 -9.41 -3.04 -6.68
N TYR A 41 -9.24 -2.77 -5.39
CA TYR A 41 -8.27 -1.83 -4.85
C TYR A 41 -7.52 -2.44 -3.68
N ALA A 42 -6.25 -2.05 -3.50
CA ALA A 42 -5.42 -2.41 -2.36
C ALA A 42 -5.00 -1.16 -1.58
N LEU A 43 -5.09 -1.23 -0.25
CA LEU A 43 -4.74 -0.18 0.68
C LEU A 43 -3.63 -0.66 1.62
N ALA A 44 -2.46 -0.03 1.54
CA ALA A 44 -1.42 -0.18 2.56
C ALA A 44 -1.62 0.89 3.64
N TYR A 45 -1.51 0.50 4.92
CA TYR A 45 -1.67 1.42 6.05
C TYR A 45 -0.92 0.96 7.29
N THR A 46 -0.70 1.90 8.22
CA THR A 46 -0.20 1.61 9.56
C THR A 46 -1.39 1.34 10.47
N GLY A 47 -1.45 0.16 11.08
CA GLY A 47 -2.49 -0.26 12.03
C GLY A 47 -2.09 -0.12 13.49
N ALA A 48 -2.77 -0.87 14.37
CA ALA A 48 -2.45 -0.93 15.79
C ALA A 48 -1.00 -1.35 16.02
N ASP A 49 -0.43 -0.96 17.14
CA ASP A 49 0.96 -1.21 17.54
C ASP A 49 2.03 -0.70 16.55
N ASN A 50 1.61 0.09 15.56
CA ASN A 50 2.36 0.58 14.40
C ASN A 50 2.66 -0.49 13.34
N ASP A 51 2.03 -1.64 13.40
CA ASP A 51 2.22 -2.72 12.44
C ASP A 51 1.74 -2.31 11.03
N GLY A 52 2.32 -2.92 10.02
CA GLY A 52 2.01 -2.62 8.63
C GLY A 52 1.01 -3.62 8.03
N PHE A 53 -0.05 -3.12 7.41
CA PHE A 53 -1.10 -3.94 6.80
C PHE A 53 -1.34 -3.59 5.33
N ILE A 54 -1.78 -4.58 4.55
CA ILE A 54 -2.38 -4.40 3.23
C ILE A 54 -3.75 -5.05 3.25
N SER A 55 -4.79 -4.28 2.89
CA SER A 55 -6.18 -4.74 2.75
C SER A 55 -6.69 -4.53 1.34
N THR A 56 -7.63 -5.36 0.89
CA THR A 56 -8.25 -5.24 -0.42
C THR A 56 -9.76 -4.98 -0.32
N PHE A 57 -10.28 -4.24 -1.30
CA PHE A 57 -11.66 -3.80 -1.39
C PHE A 57 -12.13 -3.82 -2.82
N THR A 58 -13.44 -4.00 -3.03
CA THR A 58 -14.08 -3.59 -4.27
C THR A 58 -14.70 -2.20 -4.10
N ILE A 59 -14.63 -1.38 -5.16
CA ILE A 59 -15.36 -0.11 -5.28
C ILE A 59 -16.10 -0.17 -6.61
N ASP A 60 -17.42 -0.29 -6.56
CA ASP A 60 -18.24 -0.38 -7.76
C ASP A 60 -18.47 1.00 -8.44
N SER A 61 -19.15 1.01 -9.60
CA SER A 61 -19.44 2.23 -10.35
C SER A 61 -20.34 3.23 -9.60
N ASP A 62 -21.10 2.76 -8.61
CA ASP A 62 -21.93 3.58 -7.74
C ASP A 62 -21.14 4.10 -6.53
N GLY A 63 -19.85 3.72 -6.42
CA GLY A 63 -18.95 4.08 -5.33
C GLY A 63 -19.20 3.30 -4.05
N VAL A 64 -19.90 2.18 -4.09
CA VAL A 64 -20.09 1.32 -2.91
C VAL A 64 -18.80 0.55 -2.64
N ILE A 65 -18.31 0.64 -1.41
CA ILE A 65 -17.05 0.02 -0.98
C ILE A 65 -17.36 -1.25 -0.22
N THR A 66 -16.82 -2.38 -0.66
CA THR A 66 -17.00 -3.69 -0.03
C THR A 66 -15.64 -4.30 0.29
N PRO A 67 -15.35 -4.67 1.57
CA PRO A 67 -14.11 -5.35 1.91
C PRO A 67 -14.06 -6.73 1.27
N ILE A 68 -12.91 -7.09 0.70
CA ILE A 68 -12.63 -8.44 0.21
C ILE A 68 -12.10 -9.25 1.39
N ARG A 69 -12.61 -10.47 1.56
CA ARG A 69 -12.17 -11.38 2.62
C ARG A 69 -11.16 -12.37 2.06
N ILE A 70 -9.92 -12.34 2.56
CA ILE A 70 -9.01 -13.47 2.40
C ILE A 70 -9.48 -14.57 3.37
N GLN A 71 -9.58 -15.79 2.91
CA GLN A 71 -9.75 -16.94 3.79
C GLN A 71 -8.40 -17.24 4.44
N ASP A 72 -8.13 -16.61 5.56
CA ASP A 72 -7.02 -17.02 6.40
C ASP A 72 -7.40 -18.23 7.24
N HIS A 73 -6.45 -19.18 7.37
CA HIS A 73 -6.59 -20.40 8.16
C HIS A 73 -6.55 -20.17 9.68
N THR A 74 -6.47 -18.93 10.12
CA THR A 74 -6.50 -18.55 11.54
C THR A 74 -7.83 -17.89 11.86
N ASN A 75 -8.62 -18.53 12.73
CA ASN A 75 -9.96 -18.16 13.21
C ASN A 75 -10.07 -16.75 13.83
N HIS A 76 -9.58 -15.72 13.21
CA HIS A 76 -9.85 -14.34 13.63
C HIS A 76 -11.03 -13.80 12.81
N ALA A 77 -12.18 -13.73 13.48
CA ALA A 77 -13.43 -13.17 12.96
C ALA A 77 -13.37 -11.65 12.80
N SER A 78 -12.31 -11.11 12.26
CA SER A 78 -12.18 -9.71 11.91
C SER A 78 -12.00 -9.56 10.41
N ALA A 79 -13.01 -9.13 9.81
CA ALA A 79 -13.47 -9.13 8.48
C ALA A 79 -12.75 -8.16 7.55
N SER A 80 -11.52 -8.37 7.19
CA SER A 80 -10.94 -7.81 5.96
C SER A 80 -9.79 -8.68 5.50
N ALA A 81 -9.60 -8.75 4.19
CA ALA A 81 -8.40 -9.32 3.61
C ALA A 81 -7.21 -8.45 4.04
N ASN A 82 -6.59 -8.80 5.12
CA ASN A 82 -5.43 -8.12 5.66
C ASN A 82 -4.23 -9.03 5.61
N LEU A 83 -3.22 -8.62 4.87
CA LEU A 83 -1.87 -9.12 5.09
C LEU A 83 -1.17 -8.17 6.07
N GLU A 84 -0.73 -8.69 7.20
CA GLU A 84 0.24 -8.00 8.04
C GLU A 84 1.62 -8.17 7.40
N HIS A 85 2.09 -7.12 6.72
CA HIS A 85 3.35 -7.18 5.97
C HIS A 85 4.57 -6.91 6.87
N ASP A 86 4.36 -6.26 8.00
CA ASP A 86 5.38 -6.00 9.02
C ASP A 86 4.75 -5.97 10.42
N THR A 87 5.25 -6.82 11.33
CA THR A 87 4.77 -7.01 12.71
C THR A 87 5.44 -6.09 13.73
N ASN A 88 6.34 -5.22 13.30
CA ASN A 88 7.05 -4.30 14.20
C ASN A 88 6.77 -2.84 13.86
N GLN A 89 6.92 -2.49 12.59
CA GLN A 89 6.63 -1.15 12.08
C GLN A 89 6.28 -1.22 10.60
N GLY A 90 5.20 -0.56 10.19
CA GLY A 90 4.82 -0.39 8.79
C GLY A 90 4.31 1.03 8.56
N LYS A 91 5.23 2.02 8.59
CA LYS A 91 4.90 3.45 8.54
C LYS A 91 5.29 4.09 7.23
N TYR A 92 4.70 5.27 6.96
CA TYR A 92 5.02 6.09 5.79
C TYR A 92 4.91 5.30 4.48
N ASN A 93 3.81 4.58 4.35
CA ASN A 93 3.53 3.68 3.25
C ASN A 93 3.38 4.40 1.91
N SER A 94 4.05 3.88 0.87
CA SER A 94 3.89 4.30 -0.53
C SER A 94 3.80 3.06 -1.41
N LEU A 95 2.57 2.71 -1.81
CA LEU A 95 2.22 1.52 -2.60
C LEU A 95 1.99 1.91 -4.05
N LEU A 96 2.56 1.16 -5.00
CA LEU A 96 2.30 1.32 -6.42
C LEU A 96 2.29 -0.03 -7.15
N GLN A 97 1.68 -0.06 -8.33
CA GLN A 97 1.68 -1.21 -9.21
C GLN A 97 2.97 -1.25 -10.05
N VAL A 98 3.60 -2.43 -10.12
CA VAL A 98 4.81 -2.70 -10.91
C VAL A 98 4.43 -3.31 -12.26
N ASP A 99 3.60 -4.34 -12.25
CA ASP A 99 3.04 -5.00 -13.43
C ASP A 99 1.61 -5.51 -13.16
N SER A 100 1.11 -6.47 -13.93
CA SER A 100 -0.29 -6.90 -13.89
C SER A 100 -0.78 -7.38 -12.51
N ASP A 101 0.10 -8.01 -11.71
CA ASP A 101 -0.21 -8.58 -10.40
C ASP A 101 0.84 -8.27 -9.33
N THR A 102 1.93 -7.60 -9.71
CA THR A 102 3.04 -7.23 -8.82
C THR A 102 2.90 -5.79 -8.34
N TYR A 103 3.08 -5.59 -7.06
CA TYR A 103 3.01 -4.30 -6.37
C TYR A 103 4.26 -4.08 -5.53
N ALA A 104 4.77 -2.85 -5.50
CA ALA A 104 5.87 -2.45 -4.65
C ALA A 104 5.37 -1.52 -3.55
N LEU A 105 5.79 -1.76 -2.32
CA LEU A 105 5.52 -0.94 -1.15
C LEU A 105 6.84 -0.45 -0.55
N ALA A 106 7.06 0.86 -0.58
CA ALA A 106 8.09 1.49 0.24
C ALA A 106 7.50 1.87 1.60
N TYR A 107 8.19 1.54 2.68
CA TYR A 107 7.73 1.81 4.05
C TYR A 107 8.89 1.93 5.03
N THR A 108 8.59 2.45 6.21
CA THR A 108 9.50 2.44 7.36
C THR A 108 9.18 1.22 8.21
N GLY A 109 10.16 0.34 8.36
CA GLY A 109 10.06 -0.89 9.14
C GLY A 109 10.71 -0.79 10.52
N GLN A 110 11.13 -1.94 11.06
CA GLN A 110 11.76 -2.05 12.37
C GLN A 110 12.97 -1.11 12.49
N LEU A 111 13.19 -0.55 13.68
CA LEU A 111 14.25 0.42 14.03
C LEU A 111 14.18 1.74 13.26
N ALA A 112 13.12 1.98 12.55
CA ALA A 112 12.90 3.09 11.61
C ALA A 112 13.63 2.94 10.27
N ASP A 113 14.21 1.77 9.99
CA ASP A 113 14.91 1.49 8.74
C ASP A 113 13.98 1.55 7.54
N GLY A 114 14.51 1.88 6.37
CA GLY A 114 13.75 2.01 5.14
C GLY A 114 13.70 0.70 4.35
N TYR A 115 12.49 0.25 3.98
CA TYR A 115 12.27 -0.97 3.21
C TYR A 115 11.50 -0.72 1.91
N ILE A 116 11.80 -1.51 0.89
CA ILE A 116 10.93 -1.74 -0.26
C ILE A 116 10.61 -3.23 -0.29
N SER A 117 9.32 -3.58 -0.35
CA SER A 117 8.88 -4.98 -0.50
C SER A 117 7.98 -5.12 -1.72
N THR A 118 8.08 -6.27 -2.42
CA THR A 118 7.16 -6.62 -3.50
C THR A 118 6.11 -7.62 -3.01
N PHE A 119 4.93 -7.51 -3.60
CA PHE A 119 3.78 -8.36 -3.31
C PHE A 119 3.12 -8.77 -4.63
N THR A 120 2.61 -10.00 -4.69
CA THR A 120 1.61 -10.35 -5.68
C THR A 120 0.22 -10.17 -5.06
N ILE A 121 -0.68 -9.51 -5.80
CA ILE A 121 -2.09 -9.35 -5.41
C ILE A 121 -2.92 -9.87 -6.57
N SER A 122 -3.78 -10.88 -6.30
CA SER A 122 -4.67 -11.41 -7.33
C SER A 122 -5.67 -10.34 -7.81
N SER A 123 -6.09 -10.41 -9.06
CA SER A 123 -7.02 -9.43 -9.66
C SER A 123 -8.34 -9.29 -8.90
N ASP A 124 -8.82 -10.39 -8.29
CA ASP A 124 -10.01 -10.41 -7.42
C ASP A 124 -9.73 -9.97 -5.97
N GLY A 125 -8.47 -9.63 -5.65
CA GLY A 125 -8.04 -9.18 -4.33
C GLY A 125 -8.08 -10.23 -3.23
N THR A 126 -8.36 -11.51 -3.54
CA THR A 126 -8.51 -12.56 -2.53
C THR A 126 -7.20 -13.16 -2.02
N SER A 127 -6.08 -12.86 -2.69
CA SER A 127 -4.73 -13.32 -2.33
C SER A 127 -3.74 -12.16 -2.34
N ILE A 128 -2.99 -12.02 -1.25
CA ILE A 128 -1.86 -11.10 -1.13
C ILE A 128 -0.67 -11.90 -0.61
N VAL A 129 0.45 -11.92 -1.35
CA VAL A 129 1.65 -12.67 -0.99
C VAL A 129 2.87 -11.76 -1.08
N LYS A 130 3.63 -11.63 0.01
CA LYS A 130 4.93 -10.95 0.00
C LYS A 130 5.96 -11.82 -0.74
N VAL A 131 6.61 -11.25 -1.74
CA VAL A 131 7.56 -11.96 -2.61
C VAL A 131 8.99 -11.67 -2.21
N ASN A 132 9.35 -10.38 -2.13
CA ASN A 132 10.72 -9.96 -1.86
C ASN A 132 10.76 -8.74 -0.94
N SER A 133 11.94 -8.44 -0.38
CA SER A 133 12.16 -7.26 0.45
C SER A 133 13.62 -6.81 0.37
N LEU A 134 13.82 -5.51 0.20
CA LEU A 134 15.11 -4.85 0.24
C LEU A 134 15.09 -3.78 1.33
N GLU A 135 16.06 -3.82 2.22
CA GLU A 135 16.38 -2.71 3.11
C GLU A 135 17.21 -1.67 2.34
N HIS A 136 16.60 -0.53 2.03
CA HIS A 136 17.24 0.51 1.21
C HIS A 136 18.02 1.54 2.04
N ASP A 137 17.67 1.65 3.33
CA ASP A 137 18.34 2.54 4.29
C ASP A 137 18.34 1.88 5.68
N THR A 138 19.53 1.71 6.28
CA THR A 138 19.77 1.04 7.58
C THR A 138 19.77 2.00 8.76
N ASP A 139 19.51 3.29 8.54
CA ASP A 139 19.46 4.29 9.61
C ASP A 139 18.02 4.82 9.80
N VAL A 140 17.47 5.47 8.79
CA VAL A 140 16.06 5.95 8.81
C VAL A 140 15.50 5.99 7.39
N GLY A 141 14.30 5.48 7.18
CA GLY A 141 13.60 5.54 5.89
C GLY A 141 12.18 6.08 6.06
N ASN A 142 12.03 7.39 6.38
CA ASN A 142 10.74 8.01 6.65
C ASN A 142 10.18 8.78 5.45
N TYR A 143 8.86 9.03 5.45
CA TYR A 143 8.16 9.86 4.47
C TYR A 143 8.37 9.39 3.03
N ASN A 144 8.22 8.10 2.83
CA ASN A 144 8.44 7.44 1.54
C ASN A 144 7.47 7.92 0.47
N SER A 145 8.01 8.18 -0.74
CA SER A 145 7.25 8.47 -1.95
C SER A 145 7.89 7.74 -3.11
N LEU A 146 7.29 6.64 -3.55
CA LEU A 146 7.76 5.78 -4.63
C LEU A 146 6.99 6.08 -5.91
N VAL A 147 7.70 6.24 -7.03
CA VAL A 147 7.12 6.50 -8.34
C VAL A 147 7.77 5.65 -9.42
N HIS A 148 7.00 5.27 -10.42
CA HIS A 148 7.50 4.65 -11.64
C HIS A 148 8.14 5.72 -12.54
N VAL A 149 9.32 5.44 -13.08
CA VAL A 149 10.07 6.35 -13.96
C VAL A 149 10.02 5.84 -15.41
N ASP A 150 10.52 4.64 -15.65
CA ASP A 150 10.56 4.03 -16.98
C ASP A 150 10.84 2.53 -16.89
N SER A 151 10.19 1.72 -17.73
CA SER A 151 10.35 0.26 -17.80
C SER A 151 10.32 -0.42 -16.43
N ASP A 152 11.48 -0.78 -15.91
CA ASP A 152 11.74 -1.42 -14.61
C ASP A 152 12.35 -0.45 -13.58
N THR A 153 12.44 0.84 -13.93
CA THR A 153 13.10 1.87 -13.10
C THR A 153 12.09 2.63 -12.26
N TYR A 154 12.38 2.71 -10.98
CA TYR A 154 11.58 3.41 -9.96
C TYR A 154 12.44 4.41 -9.20
N ALA A 155 11.85 5.51 -8.77
CA ALA A 155 12.50 6.50 -7.92
C ALA A 155 11.77 6.56 -6.57
N LEU A 156 12.53 6.53 -5.49
CA LEU A 156 12.05 6.68 -4.11
C LEU A 156 12.63 7.96 -3.51
N ALA A 157 11.77 8.89 -3.14
CA ALA A 157 12.11 10.01 -2.27
C ALA A 157 11.80 9.64 -0.82
N TYR A 158 12.72 9.94 0.10
CA TYR A 158 12.57 9.64 1.53
C TYR A 158 13.43 10.56 2.39
N THR A 159 13.22 10.53 3.70
CA THR A 159 14.04 11.22 4.69
C THR A 159 14.87 10.22 5.47
N SER A 160 16.19 10.42 5.52
CA SER A 160 17.15 9.61 6.28
C SER A 160 17.44 10.17 7.69
N GLY A 161 18.32 9.50 8.45
CA GLY A 161 18.55 9.72 9.90
C GLY A 161 18.90 11.13 10.32
N ASN A 162 19.64 11.89 9.50
CA ASN A 162 19.97 13.28 9.77
C ASN A 162 18.86 14.28 9.39
N LYS A 163 17.68 13.78 9.00
CA LYS A 163 16.57 14.54 8.40
C LYS A 163 16.89 15.11 7.02
N ASP A 164 17.90 14.57 6.36
CA ASP A 164 18.23 14.90 4.99
C ASP A 164 17.28 14.20 4.01
N GLY A 165 16.88 14.90 2.96
CA GLY A 165 16.06 14.33 1.90
C GLY A 165 16.93 13.63 0.86
N TYR A 166 16.55 12.40 0.51
CA TYR A 166 17.20 11.57 -0.52
C TYR A 166 16.24 11.23 -1.64
N ILE A 167 16.79 11.05 -2.83
CA ILE A 167 16.13 10.38 -3.95
C ILE A 167 17.07 9.28 -4.42
N SER A 168 16.60 8.04 -4.38
CA SER A 168 17.32 6.87 -4.88
C SER A 168 16.53 6.19 -5.98
N THR A 169 17.23 5.55 -6.92
CA THR A 169 16.61 4.79 -8.00
C THR A 169 16.81 3.30 -7.82
N PHE A 170 15.81 2.52 -8.25
CA PHE A 170 15.76 1.07 -8.11
C PHE A 170 15.30 0.43 -9.40
N THR A 171 15.79 -0.77 -9.65
CA THR A 171 15.13 -1.73 -10.54
C THR A 171 14.17 -2.55 -9.68
N ILE A 172 12.91 -2.65 -10.07
CA ILE A 172 11.91 -3.46 -9.38
C ILE A 172 11.18 -4.32 -10.40
N SER A 173 11.15 -5.62 -10.16
CA SER A 173 10.40 -6.62 -10.91
C SER A 173 9.65 -7.55 -9.94
N SER A 174 8.94 -8.54 -10.47
CA SER A 174 8.29 -9.59 -9.65
C SER A 174 9.28 -10.31 -8.73
N ASP A 175 10.52 -10.51 -9.19
CA ASP A 175 11.49 -11.41 -8.55
C ASP A 175 12.64 -10.68 -7.88
N GLU A 176 12.85 -9.38 -8.20
CA GLU A 176 14.05 -8.67 -7.81
C GLU A 176 13.78 -7.21 -7.44
N ILE A 177 14.50 -6.75 -6.43
CA ILE A 177 14.59 -5.34 -6.06
C ILE A 177 16.08 -5.01 -5.93
N GLU A 178 16.58 -4.09 -6.74
CA GLU A 178 17.99 -3.68 -6.72
C GLU A 178 18.11 -2.16 -6.72
N LYS A 179 18.97 -1.62 -5.84
CA LYS A 179 19.30 -0.18 -5.83
C LYS A 179 20.30 0.11 -6.94
N LYS A 180 19.97 1.04 -7.83
CA LYS A 180 20.88 1.50 -8.88
C LYS A 180 22.02 2.34 -8.27
N GLN A 181 23.22 2.11 -8.76
CA GLN A 181 24.43 2.84 -8.32
C GLN A 181 24.54 4.21 -9.01
#